data_757615ecab681da8ee3fade0530ace12
#
_entry.id   757615ecab681da8ee3fade0530ace12
#
_cell.length_a   1.000
_cell.length_b   1.000
_cell.length_c   1.000
_cell.angle_alpha   90.00
_cell.angle_beta   90.00
_cell.angle_gamma   90.00
#
_symmetry.space_group_name_H-M   'P 1'
#
loop_
_entity.id
_entity.type
_entity.pdbx_description
1 polymer ?
#
loop_
_entity_poly.entity_id
_entity_poly.type
_entity_poly.pdbx_seq_one_letter_code
_entity_poly.pdbx_strand_id
1 'polypeptide(L)'
;MSTSEVTNPKDPEIVDSLLLDLLDPENKVYALSMLPKKRETLNNLAPLLWYSFGTIAALLQEIVSVYPALSPPTLSASAANRACNALALLQTVAAHPETRTPFLEAEIPSYLFPILNTTSEAKSFEYLRLTSLGVLGALAKVDDTEVVKFLLKKEVIPLCLRIMGTGSELSKTVATFIVHKIMLDEVGLQHICATPEC
;
A
#
# COMPACT_ATOMS: atom_id res chain seq x y z
N MET A 1 -5.34 -30.93 12.88
CA MET A 1 -5.63 -31.30 11.48
C MET A 1 -4.99 -30.25 10.62
N SER A 2 -3.79 -30.56 10.10
CA SER A 2 -3.03 -29.64 9.25
C SER A 2 -3.63 -29.67 7.85
N THR A 3 -4.21 -28.55 7.43
CA THR A 3 -4.57 -28.34 6.02
C THR A 3 -3.28 -28.09 5.26
N SER A 4 -2.79 -29.14 4.57
CA SER A 4 -1.70 -29.02 3.60
C SER A 4 -2.19 -28.12 2.44
N GLU A 5 -1.64 -26.92 2.37
CA GLU A 5 -1.81 -26.00 1.24
C GLU A 5 -1.30 -26.68 -0.05
N VAL A 6 -2.20 -26.89 -0.98
CA VAL A 6 -1.88 -27.38 -2.32
C VAL A 6 -1.35 -26.20 -3.13
N THR A 7 -0.07 -25.87 -2.97
CA THR A 7 0.63 -24.99 -3.92
C THR A 7 0.81 -25.75 -5.22
N ASN A 8 0.29 -25.21 -6.31
CA ASN A 8 0.52 -25.76 -7.64
C ASN A 8 2.03 -25.69 -7.93
N PRO A 9 2.73 -26.81 -8.23
CA PRO A 9 4.20 -26.81 -8.40
C PRO A 9 4.72 -25.90 -9.52
N LYS A 10 3.85 -25.37 -10.39
CA LYS A 10 4.20 -24.38 -11.44
C LYS A 10 4.10 -22.91 -10.99
N ASP A 11 3.53 -22.62 -9.82
CA ASP A 11 3.33 -21.24 -9.36
C ASP A 11 4.64 -20.45 -9.14
N PRO A 12 5.73 -21.03 -8.59
CA PRO A 12 7.01 -20.31 -8.44
C PRO A 12 7.62 -19.88 -9.79
N GLU A 13 7.69 -20.77 -10.78
CA GLU A 13 8.25 -20.45 -12.11
C GLU A 13 7.46 -19.35 -12.83
N ILE A 14 6.14 -19.36 -12.67
CA ILE A 14 5.27 -18.32 -13.24
C ILE A 14 5.54 -16.97 -12.55
N VAL A 15 5.74 -16.96 -11.23
CA VAL A 15 6.03 -15.71 -10.51
C VAL A 15 7.38 -15.16 -10.86
N ASP A 16 8.41 -15.99 -10.99
CA ASP A 16 9.74 -15.55 -11.42
C ASP A 16 9.69 -14.91 -12.81
N SER A 17 8.96 -15.51 -13.76
CA SER A 17 8.72 -14.90 -15.06
C SER A 17 8.00 -13.55 -14.94
N LEU A 18 6.93 -13.45 -14.14
CA LEU A 18 6.19 -12.20 -13.95
C LEU A 18 7.03 -11.11 -13.27
N LEU A 19 7.96 -11.46 -12.39
CA LEU A 19 8.89 -10.49 -11.78
C LEU A 19 9.86 -9.92 -12.82
N LEU A 20 10.34 -10.74 -13.76
CA LEU A 20 11.14 -10.26 -14.89
C LEU A 20 10.31 -9.37 -15.84
N ASP A 21 9.08 -9.79 -16.12
CA ASP A 21 8.13 -9.04 -16.95
C ASP A 21 7.78 -7.66 -16.36
N LEU A 22 7.85 -7.48 -15.03
CA LEU A 22 7.69 -6.17 -14.40
C LEU A 22 8.77 -5.15 -14.82
N LEU A 23 9.94 -5.63 -15.20
CA LEU A 23 11.06 -4.78 -15.60
C LEU A 23 11.06 -4.52 -17.12
N ASP A 24 10.28 -5.28 -17.87
CA ASP A 24 10.13 -5.13 -19.32
C ASP A 24 8.96 -4.18 -19.64
N PRO A 25 9.19 -3.04 -20.32
CA PRO A 25 8.14 -2.10 -20.67
C PRO A 25 6.97 -2.69 -21.46
N GLU A 26 7.22 -3.71 -22.29
CA GLU A 26 6.19 -4.36 -23.13
C GLU A 26 5.28 -5.28 -22.31
N ASN A 27 5.83 -5.97 -21.33
CA ASN A 27 5.13 -6.98 -20.53
C ASN A 27 4.66 -6.47 -19.15
N LYS A 28 5.18 -5.32 -18.70
CA LYS A 28 4.93 -4.74 -17.38
C LYS A 28 3.45 -4.66 -17.00
N VAL A 29 2.60 -4.21 -17.94
CA VAL A 29 1.16 -4.03 -17.67
C VAL A 29 0.48 -5.38 -17.38
N TYR A 30 0.87 -6.41 -18.12
CA TYR A 30 0.39 -7.77 -17.88
C TYR A 30 0.86 -8.29 -16.53
N ALA A 31 2.13 -8.20 -16.21
CA ALA A 31 2.70 -8.63 -14.95
C ALA A 31 2.03 -7.93 -13.76
N LEU A 32 1.84 -6.59 -13.81
CA LEU A 32 1.10 -5.82 -12.82
C LEU A 32 -0.35 -6.29 -12.62
N SER A 33 -0.99 -6.82 -13.65
CA SER A 33 -2.36 -7.34 -13.56
C SER A 33 -2.44 -8.73 -12.96
N MET A 34 -1.37 -9.53 -13.09
CA MET A 34 -1.34 -10.94 -12.71
C MET A 34 -0.76 -11.18 -11.31
N LEU A 35 0.32 -10.48 -10.94
CA LEU A 35 0.99 -10.66 -9.65
C LEU A 35 0.07 -10.45 -8.44
N PRO A 36 -0.81 -9.41 -8.38
CA PRO A 36 -1.71 -9.24 -7.24
C PRO A 36 -2.66 -10.43 -7.02
N LYS A 37 -3.00 -11.19 -8.06
CA LYS A 37 -3.84 -12.38 -7.98
C LYS A 37 -3.12 -13.57 -7.32
N LYS A 38 -1.78 -13.54 -7.29
CA LYS A 38 -0.96 -14.61 -6.70
C LYS A 38 -0.77 -14.45 -5.18
N ARG A 39 -1.16 -13.33 -4.58
CA ARG A 39 -0.99 -13.07 -3.14
C ARG A 39 -1.72 -14.06 -2.23
N GLU A 40 -2.82 -14.67 -2.72
CA GLU A 40 -3.61 -15.64 -1.95
C GLU A 40 -3.07 -17.06 -2.07
N THR A 41 -2.28 -17.34 -3.11
CA THR A 41 -1.73 -18.67 -3.40
C THR A 41 -0.26 -18.81 -3.01
N LEU A 42 0.45 -17.69 -2.78
CA LEU A 42 1.89 -17.67 -2.50
C LEU A 42 2.21 -16.89 -1.21
N ASN A 43 2.50 -17.62 -0.15
CA ASN A 43 2.85 -17.03 1.15
C ASN A 43 4.19 -16.27 1.13
N ASN A 44 5.09 -16.60 0.19
CA ASN A 44 6.40 -15.97 0.04
C ASN A 44 6.46 -14.87 -1.02
N LEU A 45 5.31 -14.39 -1.52
CA LEU A 45 5.29 -13.35 -2.55
C LEU A 45 5.95 -12.05 -2.07
N ALA A 46 5.76 -11.65 -0.81
CA ALA A 46 6.33 -10.43 -0.27
C ALA A 46 7.88 -10.44 -0.25
N PRO A 47 8.57 -11.47 0.28
CA PRO A 47 10.01 -11.59 0.15
C PRO A 47 10.48 -11.61 -1.32
N LEU A 48 9.80 -12.32 -2.20
CA LEU A 48 10.15 -12.34 -3.63
C LEU A 48 10.09 -10.95 -4.24
N LEU A 49 9.02 -10.17 -3.98
CA LEU A 49 8.89 -8.79 -4.44
C LEU A 49 9.98 -7.88 -3.88
N TRP A 50 10.32 -8.05 -2.59
CA TRP A 50 11.28 -7.18 -1.92
C TRP A 50 12.72 -7.42 -2.35
N TYR A 51 13.13 -8.69 -2.43
CA TYR A 51 14.52 -9.07 -2.70
C TYR A 51 14.84 -9.23 -4.19
N SER A 52 13.84 -9.26 -5.08
CA SER A 52 14.10 -9.28 -6.52
C SER A 52 14.58 -7.92 -7.01
N PHE A 53 15.71 -7.92 -7.72
CA PHE A 53 16.34 -6.70 -8.21
C PHE A 53 15.38 -5.85 -9.05
N GLY A 54 15.29 -4.56 -8.73
CA GLY A 54 14.52 -3.58 -9.52
C GLY A 54 13.00 -3.62 -9.29
N THR A 55 12.44 -4.65 -8.66
CA THR A 55 10.99 -4.84 -8.51
C THR A 55 10.35 -3.68 -7.74
N ILE A 56 10.85 -3.34 -6.57
CA ILE A 56 10.31 -2.22 -5.77
C ILE A 56 10.41 -0.90 -6.53
N ALA A 57 11.53 -0.65 -7.22
CA ALA A 57 11.69 0.54 -8.05
C ALA A 57 10.66 0.59 -9.19
N ALA A 58 10.38 -0.54 -9.85
CA ALA A 58 9.38 -0.64 -10.89
C ALA A 58 7.95 -0.36 -10.37
N LEU A 59 7.62 -0.85 -9.17
CA LEU A 59 6.33 -0.56 -8.50
C LEU A 59 6.22 0.91 -8.12
N LEU A 60 7.27 1.51 -7.55
CA LEU A 60 7.30 2.93 -7.21
C LEU A 60 7.19 3.82 -8.45
N GLN A 61 7.79 3.43 -9.57
CA GLN A 61 7.64 4.13 -10.85
C GLN A 61 6.17 4.25 -11.28
N GLU A 62 5.36 3.20 -11.14
CA GLU A 62 3.93 3.26 -11.46
C GLU A 62 3.18 4.24 -10.53
N ILE A 63 3.56 4.31 -9.26
CA ILE A 63 2.97 5.25 -8.30
C ILE A 63 3.38 6.69 -8.62
N VAL A 64 4.66 6.95 -8.84
CA VAL A 64 5.16 8.30 -9.16
C VAL A 64 4.67 8.79 -10.52
N SER A 65 4.45 7.88 -11.48
CA SER A 65 3.95 8.21 -12.82
C SER A 65 2.59 8.90 -12.83
N VAL A 66 1.77 8.71 -11.78
CA VAL A 66 0.46 9.36 -11.68
C VAL A 66 0.51 10.76 -11.06
N TYR A 67 1.62 11.17 -10.44
CA TYR A 67 1.72 12.47 -9.75
C TYR A 67 1.40 13.68 -10.63
N PRO A 68 1.89 13.78 -11.88
CA PRO A 68 1.55 14.92 -12.74
C PRO A 68 0.05 15.03 -13.05
N ALA A 69 -0.68 13.91 -12.97
CA ALA A 69 -2.12 13.87 -13.21
C ALA A 69 -2.98 14.11 -11.95
N LEU A 70 -2.34 14.32 -10.79
CA LEU A 70 -3.05 14.62 -9.54
C LEU A 70 -3.49 16.09 -9.49
N SER A 71 -2.68 17.01 -10.07
CA SER A 71 -2.96 18.44 -10.15
C SER A 71 -2.39 19.04 -11.45
N PRO A 72 -3.25 19.44 -12.42
CA PRO A 72 -4.72 19.33 -12.42
C PRO A 72 -5.23 17.87 -12.46
N PRO A 73 -6.47 17.60 -11.99
CA PRO A 73 -6.99 16.24 -11.87
C PRO A 73 -7.32 15.62 -13.24
N THR A 74 -6.33 15.06 -13.91
CA THR A 74 -6.43 14.47 -15.27
C THR A 74 -6.15 12.96 -15.29
N LEU A 75 -6.23 12.30 -14.13
CA LEU A 75 -5.90 10.88 -13.97
C LEU A 75 -6.82 9.97 -14.78
N SER A 76 -6.27 9.24 -15.75
CA SER A 76 -7.01 8.25 -16.52
C SER A 76 -7.28 6.97 -15.70
N ALA A 77 -8.37 6.26 -16.04
CA ALA A 77 -8.70 4.99 -15.42
C ALA A 77 -7.59 3.93 -15.61
N SER A 78 -6.93 3.91 -16.76
CA SER A 78 -5.82 2.99 -17.04
C SER A 78 -4.61 3.25 -16.14
N ALA A 79 -4.20 4.53 -16.00
CA ALA A 79 -3.10 4.91 -15.11
C ALA A 79 -3.44 4.61 -13.64
N ALA A 80 -4.67 4.92 -13.20
CA ALA A 80 -5.14 4.57 -11.87
C ALA A 80 -5.07 3.06 -11.61
N ASN A 81 -5.52 2.23 -12.55
CA ASN A 81 -5.49 0.78 -12.41
C ASN A 81 -4.06 0.23 -12.27
N ARG A 82 -3.11 0.72 -13.08
CA ARG A 82 -1.71 0.30 -12.95
C ARG A 82 -1.13 0.67 -11.59
N ALA A 83 -1.33 1.91 -11.15
CA ALA A 83 -0.88 2.35 -9.84
C ALA A 83 -1.54 1.55 -8.69
N CYS A 84 -2.85 1.25 -8.78
CA CYS A 84 -3.55 0.43 -7.81
C CYS A 84 -3.02 -1.01 -7.75
N ASN A 85 -2.66 -1.60 -8.89
CA ASN A 85 -2.04 -2.93 -8.93
C ASN A 85 -0.65 -2.91 -8.26
N ALA A 86 0.15 -1.88 -8.51
CA ALA A 86 1.43 -1.68 -7.83
C ALA A 86 1.24 -1.51 -6.30
N LEU A 87 0.25 -0.70 -5.88
CA LEU A 87 -0.11 -0.51 -4.47
C LEU A 87 -0.56 -1.80 -3.80
N ALA A 88 -1.32 -2.65 -4.49
CA ALA A 88 -1.74 -3.96 -3.96
C ALA A 88 -0.55 -4.88 -3.70
N LEU A 89 0.50 -4.83 -4.53
CA LEU A 89 1.75 -5.55 -4.30
C LEU A 89 2.55 -4.95 -3.14
N LEU A 90 2.64 -3.62 -3.04
CA LEU A 90 3.27 -2.96 -1.90
C LEU A 90 2.51 -3.23 -0.58
N GLN A 91 1.18 -3.38 -0.63
CA GLN A 91 0.39 -3.80 0.52
C GLN A 91 0.80 -5.19 1.02
N THR A 92 1.08 -6.12 0.11
CA THR A 92 1.58 -7.46 0.46
C THR A 92 2.95 -7.37 1.14
N VAL A 93 3.86 -6.55 0.62
CA VAL A 93 5.18 -6.29 1.21
C VAL A 93 5.05 -5.65 2.60
N ALA A 94 4.17 -4.66 2.76
CA ALA A 94 3.93 -3.96 4.03
C ALA A 94 3.33 -4.87 5.12
N ALA A 95 2.53 -5.85 4.74
CA ALA A 95 1.89 -6.79 5.66
C ALA A 95 2.84 -7.87 6.20
N HIS A 96 3.90 -8.21 5.46
CA HIS A 96 4.73 -9.37 5.75
C HIS A 96 5.81 -9.03 6.80
N PRO A 97 6.01 -9.89 7.83
CA PRO A 97 6.91 -9.58 8.95
C PRO A 97 8.38 -9.38 8.51
N GLU A 98 8.86 -10.15 7.53
CA GLU A 98 10.25 -10.07 7.07
C GLU A 98 10.54 -8.79 6.27
N THR A 99 9.57 -8.28 5.52
CA THR A 99 9.77 -7.14 4.62
C THR A 99 9.26 -5.82 5.19
N ARG A 100 8.48 -5.83 6.27
CA ARG A 100 7.89 -4.63 6.88
C ARG A 100 8.93 -3.64 7.39
N THR A 101 9.88 -4.11 8.18
CA THR A 101 10.92 -3.23 8.74
C THR A 101 11.72 -2.54 7.64
N PRO A 102 12.33 -3.25 6.68
CA PRO A 102 13.04 -2.58 5.59
C PRO A 102 12.13 -1.71 4.70
N PHE A 103 10.82 -2.04 4.57
CA PHE A 103 9.84 -1.21 3.88
C PHE A 103 9.64 0.16 4.56
N LEU A 104 9.62 0.19 5.91
CA LEU A 104 9.54 1.44 6.69
C LEU A 104 10.86 2.20 6.65
N GLU A 105 11.99 1.54 6.79
CA GLU A 105 13.33 2.14 6.74
C GLU A 105 13.61 2.80 5.38
N ALA A 106 13.13 2.19 4.29
CA ALA A 106 13.19 2.75 2.94
C ALA A 106 12.15 3.86 2.71
N GLU A 107 11.37 4.22 3.72
CA GLU A 107 10.35 5.27 3.67
C GLU A 107 9.32 5.11 2.53
N ILE A 108 9.06 3.88 2.09
CA ILE A 108 8.13 3.59 0.98
C ILE A 108 6.74 4.20 1.19
N PRO A 109 6.14 4.22 2.42
CA PRO A 109 4.83 4.85 2.63
C PRO A 109 4.78 6.33 2.30
N SER A 110 5.92 7.03 2.31
CA SER A 110 5.98 8.47 1.99
C SER A 110 5.55 8.78 0.54
N TYR A 111 5.70 7.84 -0.38
CA TYR A 111 5.24 7.97 -1.76
C TYR A 111 3.70 7.95 -1.90
N LEU A 112 2.96 7.62 -0.85
CA LEU A 112 1.50 7.58 -0.89
C LEU A 112 0.85 8.93 -0.57
N PHE A 113 1.53 9.82 0.14
CA PHE A 113 0.94 11.07 0.62
C PHE A 113 0.47 12.02 -0.49
N PRO A 114 1.15 12.20 -1.64
CA PRO A 114 0.62 13.01 -2.73
C PRO A 114 -0.75 12.53 -3.21
N ILE A 115 -0.96 11.20 -3.26
CA ILE A 115 -2.22 10.59 -3.65
C ILE A 115 -3.29 10.80 -2.56
N LEU A 116 -2.94 10.52 -1.32
CA LEU A 116 -3.85 10.63 -0.17
C LEU A 116 -4.27 12.08 0.11
N ASN A 117 -3.48 13.05 -0.34
CA ASN A 117 -3.78 14.48 -0.24
C ASN A 117 -4.73 15.01 -1.34
N THR A 118 -5.08 14.19 -2.34
CA THR A 118 -6.01 14.60 -3.39
C THR A 118 -7.45 14.75 -2.86
N THR A 119 -8.20 15.70 -3.45
CA THR A 119 -9.59 15.99 -3.06
C THR A 119 -10.60 15.67 -4.15
N SER A 120 -10.15 15.24 -5.35
CA SER A 120 -11.05 14.89 -6.45
C SER A 120 -11.97 13.72 -6.09
N GLU A 121 -13.27 13.87 -6.37
CA GLU A 121 -14.30 12.84 -6.14
C GLU A 121 -14.43 11.86 -7.31
N ALA A 122 -13.64 12.03 -8.38
CA ALA A 122 -13.68 11.11 -9.51
C ALA A 122 -13.32 9.69 -9.08
N LYS A 123 -13.99 8.69 -9.62
CA LYS A 123 -13.85 7.27 -9.25
C LYS A 123 -12.38 6.77 -9.29
N SER A 124 -11.59 7.22 -10.27
CA SER A 124 -10.17 6.84 -10.39
C SER A 124 -9.34 7.37 -9.22
N PHE A 125 -9.62 8.58 -8.74
CA PHE A 125 -8.94 9.15 -7.57
C PHE A 125 -9.37 8.47 -6.27
N GLU A 126 -10.67 8.23 -6.12
CA GLU A 126 -11.19 7.55 -4.93
C GLU A 126 -10.62 6.14 -4.80
N TYR A 127 -10.57 5.40 -5.92
CA TYR A 127 -9.99 4.06 -5.93
C TYR A 127 -8.50 4.07 -5.61
N LEU A 128 -7.77 5.05 -6.13
CA LEU A 128 -6.35 5.22 -5.87
C LEU A 128 -6.08 5.58 -4.38
N ARG A 129 -6.89 6.50 -3.79
CA ARG A 129 -6.83 6.83 -2.35
C ARG A 129 -7.12 5.60 -1.48
N LEU A 130 -8.20 4.88 -1.78
CA LEU A 130 -8.60 3.69 -1.03
C LEU A 130 -7.49 2.63 -1.03
N THR A 131 -6.89 2.36 -2.21
CA THR A 131 -5.80 1.37 -2.32
C THR A 131 -4.54 1.84 -1.59
N SER A 132 -4.23 3.15 -1.63
CA SER A 132 -3.12 3.74 -0.87
C SER A 132 -3.36 3.64 0.65
N LEU A 133 -4.58 3.91 1.12
CA LEU A 133 -4.96 3.68 2.52
C LEU A 133 -4.81 2.21 2.92
N GLY A 134 -5.09 1.28 1.98
CA GLY A 134 -4.91 -0.15 2.20
C GLY A 134 -3.47 -0.53 2.58
N VAL A 135 -2.48 0.15 2.00
CA VAL A 135 -1.06 -0.05 2.37
C VAL A 135 -0.80 0.41 3.81
N LEU A 136 -1.28 1.62 4.18
CA LEU A 136 -1.14 2.12 5.56
C LEU A 136 -1.93 1.25 6.56
N GLY A 137 -3.11 0.78 6.16
CA GLY A 137 -3.91 -0.14 6.95
C GLY A 137 -3.23 -1.49 7.19
N ALA A 138 -2.51 -2.00 6.20
CA ALA A 138 -1.73 -3.23 6.33
C ALA A 138 -0.58 -3.09 7.35
N LEU A 139 0.06 -1.92 7.38
CA LEU A 139 1.04 -1.58 8.42
C LEU A 139 0.38 -1.47 9.79
N ALA A 140 -0.69 -0.68 9.91
CA ALA A 140 -1.38 -0.44 11.19
C ALA A 140 -2.04 -1.71 11.78
N LYS A 141 -2.35 -2.71 10.95
CA LYS A 141 -2.96 -3.97 11.39
C LYS A 141 -2.06 -4.75 12.35
N VAL A 142 -0.77 -4.56 12.26
CA VAL A 142 0.20 -5.23 13.13
C VAL A 142 0.37 -4.40 14.39
N ASP A 143 0.28 -5.05 15.54
CA ASP A 143 0.49 -4.40 16.84
C ASP A 143 2.02 -4.24 17.07
N ASP A 144 2.59 -3.24 16.40
CA ASP A 144 4.03 -2.94 16.38
C ASP A 144 4.23 -1.44 16.63
N THR A 145 4.83 -1.11 17.79
CA THR A 145 5.06 0.27 18.22
C THR A 145 5.99 1.04 17.26
N GLU A 146 6.92 0.39 16.57
CA GLU A 146 7.78 1.07 15.58
C GLU A 146 6.96 1.52 14.36
N VAL A 147 5.98 0.71 13.94
CA VAL A 147 4.99 1.14 12.92
C VAL A 147 4.21 2.35 13.40
N VAL A 148 3.70 2.32 14.63
CA VAL A 148 2.95 3.44 15.22
C VAL A 148 3.80 4.71 15.26
N LYS A 149 5.03 4.64 15.75
CA LYS A 149 5.97 5.78 15.75
C LYS A 149 6.20 6.35 14.34
N PHE A 150 6.36 5.47 13.35
CA PHE A 150 6.51 5.89 11.95
C PHE A 150 5.26 6.63 11.45
N LEU A 151 4.06 6.08 11.69
CA LEU A 151 2.80 6.69 11.25
C LEU A 151 2.57 8.06 11.93
N LEU A 152 2.91 8.19 13.22
CA LEU A 152 2.85 9.46 13.96
C LEU A 152 3.84 10.49 13.40
N LYS A 153 5.11 10.10 13.18
CA LYS A 153 6.13 10.96 12.57
C LYS A 153 5.71 11.49 11.20
N LYS A 154 4.90 10.72 10.46
CA LYS A 154 4.41 11.06 9.13
C LYS A 154 3.04 11.77 9.13
N GLU A 155 2.56 12.17 10.31
CA GLU A 155 1.29 12.90 10.46
C GLU A 155 0.09 12.18 9.82
N VAL A 156 0.04 10.84 9.96
CA VAL A 156 -1.02 10.02 9.35
C VAL A 156 -2.37 10.28 10.02
N ILE A 157 -2.42 10.68 11.30
CA ILE A 157 -3.68 10.97 12.01
C ILE A 157 -4.43 12.14 11.35
N PRO A 158 -3.86 13.35 11.18
CA PRO A 158 -4.55 14.44 10.50
C PRO A 158 -5.03 14.07 9.09
N LEU A 159 -4.21 13.30 8.36
CA LEU A 159 -4.57 12.78 7.05
C LEU A 159 -5.82 11.88 7.11
N CYS A 160 -5.84 10.92 8.03
CA CYS A 160 -6.98 10.03 8.23
C CYS A 160 -8.24 10.79 8.66
N LEU A 161 -8.15 11.74 9.59
CA LEU A 161 -9.28 12.55 10.04
C LEU A 161 -9.91 13.32 8.88
N ARG A 162 -9.10 13.91 7.99
CA ARG A 162 -9.61 14.56 6.79
C ARG A 162 -10.34 13.58 5.87
N ILE A 163 -9.79 12.39 5.64
CA ILE A 163 -10.42 11.35 4.81
C ILE A 163 -11.71 10.84 5.44
N MET A 164 -11.78 10.75 6.78
CA MET A 164 -13.03 10.42 7.50
C MET A 164 -14.12 11.46 7.27
N GLY A 165 -13.75 12.73 7.07
CA GLY A 165 -14.71 13.79 6.75
C GLY A 165 -15.21 13.78 5.30
N THR A 166 -14.34 13.49 4.33
CA THR A 166 -14.60 13.76 2.91
C THR A 166 -14.53 12.55 1.98
N GLY A 167 -14.00 11.41 2.45
CA GLY A 167 -13.81 10.21 1.63
C GLY A 167 -15.10 9.39 1.40
N SER A 168 -15.00 8.37 0.54
CA SER A 168 -16.05 7.35 0.41
C SER A 168 -16.21 6.54 1.70
N GLU A 169 -17.32 5.83 1.84
CA GLU A 169 -17.59 5.00 3.02
C GLU A 169 -16.49 3.95 3.26
N LEU A 170 -15.93 3.37 2.21
CA LEU A 170 -14.80 2.44 2.33
C LEU A 170 -13.53 3.14 2.79
N SER A 171 -13.22 4.31 2.22
CA SER A 171 -12.05 5.11 2.65
C SER A 171 -12.18 5.57 4.09
N LYS A 172 -13.37 6.02 4.52
CA LYS A 172 -13.68 6.37 5.91
C LYS A 172 -13.44 5.18 6.84
N THR A 173 -13.94 4.01 6.47
CA THR A 173 -13.78 2.78 7.26
C THR A 173 -12.29 2.44 7.46
N VAL A 174 -11.50 2.48 6.39
CA VAL A 174 -10.05 2.17 6.49
C VAL A 174 -9.31 3.25 7.29
N ALA A 175 -9.62 4.54 7.08
CA ALA A 175 -9.03 5.64 7.85
C ALA A 175 -9.36 5.52 9.35
N THR A 176 -10.62 5.22 9.69
CA THR A 176 -11.05 4.97 11.07
C THR A 176 -10.29 3.79 11.68
N PHE A 177 -10.12 2.69 10.93
CA PHE A 177 -9.35 1.54 11.39
C PHE A 177 -7.90 1.90 11.69
N ILE A 178 -7.24 2.70 10.85
CA ILE A 178 -5.84 3.13 11.06
C ILE A 178 -5.74 3.95 12.34
N VAL A 179 -6.60 4.98 12.52
CA VAL A 179 -6.61 5.81 13.73
C VAL A 179 -6.88 4.97 14.97
N HIS A 180 -7.86 4.07 14.91
CA HIS A 180 -8.18 3.17 16.02
C HIS A 180 -6.98 2.31 16.41
N LYS A 181 -6.25 1.74 15.44
CA LYS A 181 -5.05 0.93 15.73
C LYS A 181 -3.93 1.76 16.35
N ILE A 182 -3.73 3.00 15.91
CA ILE A 182 -2.76 3.93 16.53
C ILE A 182 -3.17 4.23 17.99
N MET A 183 -4.47 4.43 18.26
CA MET A 183 -4.97 4.72 19.61
C MET A 183 -4.87 3.54 20.59
N LEU A 184 -4.82 2.30 20.08
CA LEU A 184 -4.63 1.11 20.92
C LEU A 184 -3.18 0.95 21.43
N ASP A 185 -2.23 1.62 20.78
CA ASP A 185 -0.83 1.65 21.22
C ASP A 185 -0.63 2.78 22.23
N GLU A 186 0.15 2.52 23.28
CA GLU A 186 0.36 3.49 24.36
C GLU A 186 1.05 4.77 23.87
N VAL A 187 2.04 4.65 22.97
CA VAL A 187 2.73 5.79 22.36
C VAL A 187 1.76 6.60 21.49
N GLY A 188 0.90 5.90 20.74
CA GLY A 188 -0.15 6.52 19.91
C GLY A 188 -1.14 7.31 20.76
N LEU A 189 -1.64 6.71 21.82
CA LEU A 189 -2.58 7.34 22.74
C LEU A 189 -1.96 8.57 23.42
N GLN A 190 -0.75 8.46 23.94
CA GLN A 190 -0.04 9.58 24.56
C GLN A 190 0.16 10.74 23.58
N HIS A 191 0.52 10.45 22.32
CA HIS A 191 0.69 11.48 21.28
C HIS A 191 -0.61 12.25 21.04
N ILE A 192 -1.74 11.55 20.89
CA ILE A 192 -3.04 12.18 20.65
C ILE A 192 -3.47 13.04 21.84
N CYS A 193 -3.28 12.55 23.08
CA CYS A 193 -3.61 13.31 24.28
C CYS A 193 -2.72 14.56 24.48
N ALA A 194 -1.50 14.54 23.96
CA ALA A 194 -0.56 15.67 24.07
C ALA A 194 -0.73 16.72 22.94
N THR A 195 -1.48 16.39 21.87
CA THR A 195 -1.65 17.26 20.70
C THR A 195 -2.96 18.06 20.83
N PRO A 196 -2.91 19.41 21.03
CA PRO A 196 -4.10 20.22 21.35
C PRO A 196 -5.14 20.32 20.24
N GLU A 197 -4.80 19.89 19.00
CA GLU A 197 -5.61 20.05 17.79
C GLU A 197 -6.17 18.72 17.25
N CYS A 198 -6.09 17.64 18.03
CA CYS A 198 -6.65 16.35 17.65
C CYS A 198 -8.04 16.12 18.24
#